data_abe9f42c75fcb69338a288cbd465eec6
#
_entry.id   abe9f42c75fcb69338a288cbd465eec6
#
_cell.length_a   1.000
_cell.length_b   1.000
_cell.length_c   1.000
_cell.angle_alpha   90.00
_cell.angle_beta   90.00
_cell.angle_gamma   90.00
#
_symmetry.space_group_name_H-M   'P 1'
#
loop_
_entity.id
_entity.type
_entity.pdbx_description
1 polymer ?
#
loop_
_entity_poly.entity_id
_entity_poly.type
_entity_poly.pdbx_seq_one_letter_code
_entity_poly.pdbx_strand_id
1 'polypeptide(L)'
;FLLWIKIAERIRKTGLKHHAAIFARTMGIPAVVGLGDSLLEEFDGRDVFVDGGSGEVFVEPDSQATAELEARRDKETAHRHYLDAFRGREAITPDGHRILVCANIGAPKDLEAVQDADADGIGLFRSEFLYLGRDNYPPEEDQYRTYRQVLEAMDGRMVVIRTLDIGADKQADYFELPKEENPAMGLRAIRICLARPEVFRTQLRALYRASAYGKLGIMFPMITSVSEVLRVKEICAQVQEELKAEGIPFDVKVELGIMIETPAAAVISDLLAKEVNFFSIGTNDLTQYTLAVDRQNAQVESFCDRHHEALLRLIRTTVENAHRAGIWAGICGELAADTTLTDFFMEIGVDELSMTPGAILETKAKILDR
;
A
#
# COMPACT_ATOMS: atom_id res chain seq x y z
N PHE A 1 -5.43 -10.30 18.87
CA PHE A 1 -6.79 -10.64 19.32
C PHE A 1 -6.86 -12.11 19.67
N LEU A 2 -7.07 -12.41 20.94
CA LEU A 2 -7.42 -13.73 21.42
C LEU A 2 -8.94 -13.82 21.48
N LEU A 3 -9.55 -14.71 20.71
CA LEU A 3 -10.99 -14.93 20.70
C LEU A 3 -11.28 -16.39 21.04
N TRP A 4 -12.23 -16.62 21.93
CA TRP A 4 -12.83 -17.93 22.13
C TRP A 4 -13.77 -18.22 20.95
N ILE A 5 -13.46 -19.21 20.11
CA ILE A 5 -14.29 -19.62 18.99
C ILE A 5 -14.61 -21.09 19.14
N LYS A 6 -15.88 -21.44 18.98
CA LYS A 6 -16.26 -22.82 18.64
C LYS A 6 -15.98 -23.05 17.18
N ILE A 7 -15.11 -24.01 16.87
CA ILE A 7 -14.75 -24.37 15.49
C ILE A 7 -16.02 -24.92 14.81
N ALA A 8 -16.51 -24.22 13.80
CA ALA A 8 -17.65 -24.69 13.02
C ALA A 8 -17.15 -25.52 11.82
N GLU A 9 -17.77 -26.68 11.61
CA GLU A 9 -17.51 -27.68 10.54
C GLU A 9 -17.41 -27.09 9.11
N ARG A 10 -17.85 -25.84 8.93
CA ARG A 10 -18.05 -25.20 7.64
C ARG A 10 -16.78 -24.69 6.94
N ILE A 11 -15.69 -24.45 7.69
CA ILE A 11 -14.45 -23.85 7.12
C ILE A 11 -13.61 -24.91 6.39
N ARG A 12 -13.79 -26.16 6.69
CA ARG A 12 -13.01 -27.30 6.19
C ARG A 12 -13.34 -27.72 4.74
N LYS A 13 -14.58 -27.49 4.29
CA LYS A 13 -15.10 -28.01 3.01
C LYS A 13 -15.00 -27.06 1.81
N THR A 14 -14.68 -25.81 2.02
CA THR A 14 -14.61 -24.83 0.93
C THR A 14 -13.18 -24.35 0.74
N GLY A 15 -12.61 -24.53 -0.44
CA GLY A 15 -11.26 -24.08 -0.85
C GLY A 15 -11.02 -22.55 -0.80
N LEU A 16 -11.70 -21.85 0.07
CA LEU A 16 -11.74 -20.40 0.26
C LEU A 16 -10.62 -19.87 1.16
N LYS A 17 -9.43 -20.51 1.18
CA LYS A 17 -8.33 -20.16 2.08
C LYS A 17 -7.93 -18.67 2.01
N HIS A 18 -7.93 -18.08 0.82
CA HIS A 18 -7.50 -16.68 0.62
C HIS A 18 -8.58 -15.67 1.02
N HIS A 19 -9.84 -15.92 0.68
CA HIS A 19 -10.95 -15.00 0.97
C HIS A 19 -11.29 -14.95 2.46
N ALA A 20 -11.23 -16.09 3.16
CA ALA A 20 -11.50 -16.14 4.60
C ALA A 20 -10.48 -15.35 5.42
N ALA A 21 -9.19 -15.42 5.05
CA ALA A 21 -8.13 -14.64 5.70
C ALA A 21 -8.30 -13.12 5.48
N ILE A 22 -8.73 -12.72 4.28
CA ILE A 22 -9.05 -11.33 3.96
C ILE A 22 -10.24 -10.85 4.79
N PHE A 23 -11.32 -11.66 4.89
CA PHE A 23 -12.48 -11.33 5.71
C PHE A 23 -12.14 -11.20 7.20
N ALA A 24 -11.39 -12.16 7.75
CA ALA A 24 -10.97 -12.10 9.13
C ALA A 24 -10.16 -10.83 9.43
N ARG A 25 -9.23 -10.47 8.53
CA ARG A 25 -8.43 -9.25 8.65
C ARG A 25 -9.30 -7.98 8.61
N THR A 26 -10.25 -7.92 7.67
CA THR A 26 -11.17 -6.77 7.52
C THR A 26 -12.09 -6.62 8.74
N MET A 27 -12.53 -7.75 9.33
CA MET A 27 -13.40 -7.74 10.51
C MET A 27 -12.62 -7.67 11.85
N GLY A 28 -11.28 -7.55 11.81
CA GLY A 28 -10.45 -7.56 13.00
C GLY A 28 -10.55 -8.84 13.84
N ILE A 29 -10.91 -9.98 13.20
CA ILE A 29 -11.06 -11.28 13.86
C ILE A 29 -9.72 -12.01 13.77
N PRO A 30 -9.18 -12.52 14.91
CA PRO A 30 -7.99 -13.36 14.88
C PRO A 30 -8.20 -14.58 13.99
N ALA A 31 -7.25 -14.82 13.10
CA ALA A 31 -7.31 -15.96 12.20
C ALA A 31 -5.90 -16.53 11.97
N VAL A 32 -5.81 -17.84 11.94
CA VAL A 32 -4.60 -18.59 11.60
C VAL A 32 -4.88 -19.41 10.36
N VAL A 33 -3.97 -19.36 9.38
CA VAL A 33 -4.05 -20.12 8.14
C VAL A 33 -2.89 -21.11 8.04
N GLY A 34 -3.08 -22.14 7.23
CA GLY A 34 -1.99 -23.11 7.00
C GLY A 34 -1.91 -24.26 8.01
N LEU A 35 -2.88 -24.43 8.89
CA LEU A 35 -2.92 -25.51 9.87
C LEU A 35 -3.01 -26.93 9.25
N GLY A 36 -3.45 -27.02 7.98
CA GLY A 36 -3.50 -28.28 7.24
C GLY A 36 -4.24 -29.40 7.99
N ASP A 37 -3.62 -30.56 8.06
CA ASP A 37 -4.15 -31.76 8.74
C ASP A 37 -4.02 -31.69 10.28
N SER A 38 -3.44 -30.62 10.84
CA SER A 38 -3.38 -30.42 12.29
C SER A 38 -4.75 -30.08 12.89
N LEU A 39 -5.74 -29.71 12.07
CA LEU A 39 -7.10 -29.42 12.49
C LEU A 39 -7.92 -30.73 12.41
N LEU A 40 -8.01 -31.44 13.53
CA LEU A 40 -8.70 -32.73 13.63
C LEU A 40 -10.21 -32.55 13.81
N GLU A 41 -11.01 -33.54 13.34
CA GLU A 41 -12.47 -33.53 13.53
C GLU A 41 -12.86 -33.58 15.00
N GLU A 42 -12.05 -34.21 15.84
CA GLU A 42 -12.27 -34.30 17.29
C GLU A 42 -12.24 -32.95 18.01
N PHE A 43 -11.75 -31.89 17.37
CA PHE A 43 -11.74 -30.53 17.94
C PHE A 43 -13.04 -29.78 17.69
N ASP A 44 -13.98 -30.36 16.94
CA ASP A 44 -15.26 -29.71 16.69
C ASP A 44 -16.08 -29.56 17.97
N GLY A 45 -16.56 -28.33 18.22
CA GLY A 45 -17.31 -27.99 19.43
C GLY A 45 -16.47 -27.75 20.69
N ARG A 46 -15.13 -27.90 20.65
CA ARG A 46 -14.24 -27.58 21.76
C ARG A 46 -13.93 -26.09 21.83
N ASP A 47 -13.56 -25.66 23.04
CA ASP A 47 -13.10 -24.28 23.25
C ASP A 47 -11.66 -24.13 22.76
N VAL A 48 -11.40 -23.06 21.98
CA VAL A 48 -10.08 -22.79 21.42
C VAL A 48 -9.69 -21.33 21.63
N PHE A 49 -8.42 -21.11 21.86
CA PHE A 49 -7.80 -19.79 21.73
C PHE A 49 -7.08 -19.69 20.38
N VAL A 50 -7.30 -18.58 19.69
CA VAL A 50 -6.63 -18.28 18.42
C VAL A 50 -5.79 -17.04 18.61
N ASP A 51 -4.48 -17.19 18.48
CA ASP A 51 -3.53 -16.08 18.46
C ASP A 51 -3.12 -15.79 17.01
N GLY A 52 -3.73 -14.77 16.43
CA GLY A 52 -3.45 -14.34 15.05
C GLY A 52 -2.08 -13.65 14.91
N GLY A 53 -1.44 -13.23 16.00
CA GLY A 53 -0.13 -12.61 16.02
C GLY A 53 1.00 -13.64 15.96
N SER A 54 0.91 -14.69 16.80
CA SER A 54 1.91 -15.79 16.81
C SER A 54 1.62 -16.87 15.75
N GLY A 55 0.39 -16.91 15.21
CA GLY A 55 -0.06 -17.99 14.32
C GLY A 55 -0.39 -19.29 15.06
N GLU A 56 -0.63 -19.23 16.35
CA GLU A 56 -0.88 -20.39 17.21
C GLU A 56 -2.38 -20.59 17.49
N VAL A 57 -2.79 -21.84 17.61
CA VAL A 57 -4.15 -22.24 18.01
C VAL A 57 -4.03 -23.21 19.17
N PHE A 58 -4.65 -22.90 20.29
CA PHE A 58 -4.66 -23.70 21.49
C PHE A 58 -6.04 -24.32 21.67
N VAL A 59 -6.12 -25.65 21.71
CA VAL A 59 -7.36 -26.40 21.92
C VAL A 59 -7.42 -26.82 23.37
N GLU A 60 -8.48 -26.42 24.09
CA GLU A 60 -8.68 -26.74 25.52
C GLU A 60 -7.39 -26.52 26.35
N PRO A 61 -6.79 -25.31 26.32
CA PRO A 61 -5.57 -25.06 27.09
C PRO A 61 -5.80 -25.32 28.58
N ASP A 62 -4.79 -25.82 29.26
CA ASP A 62 -4.83 -25.98 30.70
C ASP A 62 -4.92 -24.61 31.42
N SER A 63 -5.11 -24.63 32.75
CA SER A 63 -5.31 -23.42 33.53
C SER A 63 -4.10 -22.48 33.50
N GLN A 64 -2.89 -22.99 33.36
CA GLN A 64 -1.67 -22.18 33.27
C GLN A 64 -1.60 -21.51 31.88
N ALA A 65 -1.75 -22.29 30.81
CA ALA A 65 -1.76 -21.74 29.45
C ALA A 65 -2.91 -20.74 29.25
N THR A 66 -4.11 -21.01 29.82
CA THR A 66 -5.23 -20.08 29.81
C THR A 66 -4.85 -18.74 30.45
N ALA A 67 -4.24 -18.75 31.63
CA ALA A 67 -3.84 -17.54 32.32
C ALA A 67 -2.78 -16.74 31.55
N GLU A 68 -1.82 -17.42 30.89
CA GLU A 68 -0.83 -16.77 30.04
C GLU A 68 -1.45 -16.12 28.79
N LEU A 69 -2.41 -16.81 28.16
CA LEU A 69 -3.14 -16.31 26.99
C LEU A 69 -4.03 -15.12 27.35
N GLU A 70 -4.71 -15.18 28.50
CA GLU A 70 -5.50 -14.05 29.00
C GLU A 70 -4.62 -12.84 29.32
N ALA A 71 -3.45 -13.04 29.93
CA ALA A 71 -2.51 -11.95 30.19
C ALA A 71 -1.99 -11.32 28.89
N ARG A 72 -1.74 -12.11 27.83
CA ARG A 72 -1.40 -11.57 26.50
C ARG A 72 -2.55 -10.72 25.93
N ARG A 73 -3.78 -11.22 25.98
CA ARG A 73 -4.97 -10.48 25.53
C ARG A 73 -5.15 -9.16 26.26
N ASP A 74 -4.99 -9.18 27.58
CA ASP A 74 -5.14 -7.99 28.41
C ASP A 74 -4.05 -6.95 28.09
N LYS A 75 -2.82 -7.41 27.84
CA LYS A 75 -1.72 -6.55 27.37
C LYS A 75 -2.02 -5.93 25.99
N GLU A 76 -2.52 -6.71 25.04
CA GLU A 76 -2.92 -6.19 23.73
C GLU A 76 -4.08 -5.19 23.84
N THR A 77 -5.04 -5.46 24.72
CA THR A 77 -6.17 -4.56 24.96
C THR A 77 -5.69 -3.24 25.56
N ALA A 78 -4.82 -3.30 26.56
CA ALA A 78 -4.21 -2.12 27.16
C ALA A 78 -3.39 -1.32 26.15
N HIS A 79 -2.62 -2.00 25.29
CA HIS A 79 -1.86 -1.36 24.24
C HIS A 79 -2.77 -0.67 23.20
N ARG A 80 -3.89 -1.28 22.84
CA ARG A 80 -4.89 -0.66 21.95
C ARG A 80 -5.48 0.60 22.57
N HIS A 81 -5.88 0.56 23.85
CA HIS A 81 -6.35 1.77 24.56
C HIS A 81 -5.29 2.87 24.64
N TYR A 82 -4.01 2.48 24.78
CA TYR A 82 -2.90 3.43 24.69
C TYR A 82 -2.84 4.09 23.31
N LEU A 83 -2.93 3.30 22.23
CA LEU A 83 -2.93 3.81 20.87
C LEU A 83 -4.13 4.71 20.54
N ASP A 84 -5.29 4.42 21.11
CA ASP A 84 -6.49 5.26 20.92
C ASP A 84 -6.30 6.71 21.40
N ALA A 85 -5.39 6.96 22.34
CA ALA A 85 -5.06 8.31 22.80
C ALA A 85 -4.37 9.18 21.74
N PHE A 86 -3.89 8.58 20.65
CA PHE A 86 -3.25 9.28 19.54
C PHE A 86 -4.21 9.59 18.38
N ARG A 87 -5.46 9.13 18.46
CA ARG A 87 -6.50 9.49 17.46
C ARG A 87 -6.74 10.99 17.44
N GLY A 88 -6.98 11.54 16.27
CA GLY A 88 -7.23 12.95 16.06
C GLY A 88 -6.01 13.84 16.27
N ARG A 89 -4.84 13.26 16.57
CA ARG A 89 -3.61 14.02 16.75
C ARG A 89 -2.82 14.05 15.44
N GLU A 90 -2.32 15.23 15.09
CA GLU A 90 -1.35 15.39 14.01
C GLU A 90 0.01 14.84 14.46
N ALA A 91 0.66 14.06 13.60
CA ALA A 91 2.00 13.53 13.86
C ALA A 91 3.04 14.62 13.57
N ILE A 92 3.42 15.36 14.61
CA ILE A 92 4.39 16.47 14.54
C ILE A 92 5.64 16.06 15.30
N THR A 93 6.77 16.14 14.62
CA THR A 93 8.09 15.86 15.21
C THR A 93 8.50 16.93 16.22
N PRO A 94 9.48 16.68 17.11
CA PRO A 94 9.91 17.67 18.11
C PRO A 94 10.44 19.00 17.53
N ASP A 95 10.94 18.99 16.30
CA ASP A 95 11.38 20.18 15.56
C ASP A 95 10.25 20.90 14.78
N GLY A 96 9.01 20.39 14.90
CA GLY A 96 7.81 21.01 14.33
C GLY A 96 7.48 20.58 12.90
N HIS A 97 8.19 19.59 12.33
CA HIS A 97 7.83 19.03 11.04
C HIS A 97 6.61 18.11 11.16
N ARG A 98 5.61 18.29 10.31
CA ARG A 98 4.42 17.43 10.27
C ARG A 98 4.63 16.28 9.30
N ILE A 99 4.47 15.05 9.77
CA ILE A 99 4.48 13.85 8.93
C ILE A 99 3.04 13.38 8.75
N LEU A 100 2.58 13.23 7.52
CA LEU A 100 1.28 12.63 7.23
C LEU A 100 1.38 11.11 7.39
N VAL A 101 0.52 10.54 8.24
CA VAL A 101 0.45 9.09 8.42
C VAL A 101 -0.76 8.56 7.66
N CYS A 102 -0.50 8.03 6.48
CA CYS A 102 -1.50 7.68 5.48
C CYS A 102 -1.75 6.18 5.37
N ALA A 103 -2.87 5.83 4.75
CA ALA A 103 -3.25 4.43 4.51
C ALA A 103 -2.81 3.93 3.13
N ASN A 104 -2.41 2.67 3.06
CA ASN A 104 -2.32 1.89 1.83
C ASN A 104 -3.58 1.05 1.69
N ILE A 105 -4.27 1.16 0.55
CA ILE A 105 -5.47 0.36 0.26
C ILE A 105 -5.38 -0.34 -1.10
N GLY A 106 -6.15 -1.42 -1.23
CA GLY A 106 -6.27 -2.20 -2.47
C GLY A 106 -7.63 -2.09 -3.14
N ALA A 107 -8.66 -1.66 -2.41
CA ALA A 107 -10.02 -1.56 -2.94
C ALA A 107 -10.87 -0.61 -2.08
N PRO A 108 -12.02 -0.09 -2.60
CA PRO A 108 -12.93 0.77 -1.83
C PRO A 108 -13.48 0.15 -0.54
N LYS A 109 -13.57 -1.16 -0.46
CA LYS A 109 -13.99 -1.88 0.76
C LYS A 109 -13.05 -1.64 1.96
N ASP A 110 -11.83 -1.17 1.72
CA ASP A 110 -10.84 -0.91 2.76
C ASP A 110 -11.06 0.46 3.43
N LEU A 111 -11.98 1.30 2.91
CA LEU A 111 -12.24 2.67 3.39
C LEU A 111 -12.69 2.72 4.86
N GLU A 112 -13.50 1.77 5.31
CA GLU A 112 -13.91 1.68 6.71
C GLU A 112 -12.69 1.54 7.63
N ALA A 113 -11.76 0.66 7.28
CA ALA A 113 -10.52 0.48 8.04
C ALA A 113 -9.61 1.73 8.00
N VAL A 114 -9.63 2.50 6.91
CA VAL A 114 -8.91 3.78 6.80
C VAL A 114 -9.47 4.82 7.76
N GLN A 115 -10.79 4.93 7.84
CA GLN A 115 -11.48 5.85 8.75
C GLN A 115 -11.27 5.44 10.21
N ASP A 116 -11.41 4.15 10.50
CA ASP A 116 -11.20 3.60 11.84
C ASP A 116 -9.74 3.75 12.33
N ALA A 117 -8.78 3.76 11.43
CA ALA A 117 -7.38 3.98 11.75
C ALA A 117 -7.00 5.44 11.92
N ASP A 118 -7.91 6.39 11.66
CA ASP A 118 -7.64 7.83 11.70
C ASP A 118 -6.47 8.24 10.79
N ALA A 119 -6.49 7.74 9.55
CA ALA A 119 -5.48 8.07 8.54
C ALA A 119 -5.58 9.53 8.09
N ASP A 120 -4.45 10.19 7.89
CA ASP A 120 -4.39 11.57 7.39
C ASP A 120 -4.74 11.67 5.90
N GLY A 121 -4.67 10.54 5.17
CA GLY A 121 -4.99 10.43 3.76
C GLY A 121 -4.84 8.99 3.27
N ILE A 122 -4.87 8.80 1.96
CA ILE A 122 -4.49 7.56 1.29
C ILE A 122 -3.22 7.85 0.50
N GLY A 123 -2.06 7.37 0.97
CA GLY A 123 -0.79 7.57 0.29
C GLY A 123 -0.51 6.55 -0.81
N LEU A 124 -1.25 5.42 -0.81
CA LEU A 124 -1.21 4.46 -1.90
C LEU A 124 -2.56 3.77 -2.07
N PHE A 125 -3.27 4.09 -3.15
CA PHE A 125 -4.34 3.25 -3.66
C PHE A 125 -3.84 2.43 -4.85
N ARG A 126 -3.81 1.10 -4.66
CA ARG A 126 -3.38 0.14 -5.70
C ARG A 126 -4.55 -0.13 -6.64
N SER A 127 -4.44 0.32 -7.89
CA SER A 127 -5.53 0.21 -8.87
C SER A 127 -5.62 -1.16 -9.57
N GLU A 128 -4.70 -2.08 -9.31
CA GLU A 128 -4.59 -3.36 -10.01
C GLU A 128 -5.83 -4.25 -9.86
N PHE A 129 -6.54 -4.16 -8.72
CA PHE A 129 -7.76 -4.95 -8.51
C PHE A 129 -8.85 -4.69 -9.56
N LEU A 130 -8.83 -3.50 -10.17
CA LEU A 130 -9.75 -3.15 -11.26
C LEU A 130 -9.50 -3.98 -12.53
N TYR A 131 -8.30 -4.48 -12.68
CA TYR A 131 -7.84 -5.23 -13.84
C TYR A 131 -7.82 -6.74 -13.60
N LEU A 132 -7.67 -7.18 -12.35
CA LEU A 132 -7.57 -8.60 -12.02
C LEU A 132 -8.95 -9.27 -11.96
N GLY A 133 -9.00 -10.56 -12.37
CA GLY A 133 -10.24 -11.35 -12.34
C GLY A 133 -11.30 -10.92 -13.35
N ARG A 134 -10.89 -10.29 -14.44
CA ARG A 134 -11.73 -9.88 -15.59
C ARG A 134 -11.24 -10.56 -16.87
N ASP A 135 -12.12 -10.57 -17.87
CA ASP A 135 -11.81 -11.10 -19.21
C ASP A 135 -11.40 -9.98 -20.18
N ASN A 136 -11.55 -8.70 -19.80
CA ASN A 136 -11.26 -7.53 -20.62
C ASN A 136 -10.79 -6.35 -19.76
N TYR A 137 -10.18 -5.35 -20.42
CA TYR A 137 -9.80 -4.09 -19.77
C TYR A 137 -11.00 -3.41 -19.12
N PRO A 138 -10.85 -2.88 -17.90
CA PRO A 138 -11.93 -2.18 -17.22
C PRO A 138 -12.33 -0.93 -18.02
N PRO A 139 -13.64 -0.72 -18.29
CA PRO A 139 -14.12 0.49 -18.93
C PRO A 139 -13.78 1.75 -18.12
N GLU A 140 -13.67 2.90 -18.79
CA GLU A 140 -13.45 4.20 -18.13
C GLU A 140 -14.46 4.47 -17.03
N GLU A 141 -15.74 4.14 -17.25
CA GLU A 141 -16.81 4.40 -16.30
C GLU A 141 -16.68 3.58 -15.00
N ASP A 142 -16.26 2.32 -15.08
CA ASP A 142 -16.04 1.47 -13.89
C ASP A 142 -14.88 2.01 -13.03
N GLN A 143 -13.79 2.41 -13.70
CA GLN A 143 -12.63 3.02 -13.04
C GLN A 143 -13.01 4.36 -12.40
N TYR A 144 -13.71 5.23 -13.14
CA TYR A 144 -14.17 6.53 -12.66
C TYR A 144 -15.05 6.42 -11.41
N ARG A 145 -16.05 5.52 -11.41
CA ARG A 145 -16.92 5.31 -10.25
C ARG A 145 -16.14 4.88 -9.02
N THR A 146 -15.18 4.00 -9.21
CA THR A 146 -14.32 3.50 -8.13
C THR A 146 -13.45 4.62 -7.55
N TYR A 147 -12.77 5.38 -8.40
CA TYR A 147 -11.90 6.48 -7.95
C TYR A 147 -12.70 7.60 -7.28
N ARG A 148 -13.84 7.96 -7.86
CA ARG A 148 -14.76 8.92 -7.28
C ARG A 148 -15.25 8.52 -5.90
N GLN A 149 -15.68 7.27 -5.71
CA GLN A 149 -16.11 6.75 -4.41
C GLN A 149 -15.05 6.93 -3.34
N VAL A 150 -13.79 6.66 -3.67
CA VAL A 150 -12.68 6.81 -2.72
C VAL A 150 -12.40 8.28 -2.41
N LEU A 151 -12.39 9.14 -3.42
CA LEU A 151 -12.15 10.58 -3.25
C LEU A 151 -13.26 11.25 -2.41
N GLU A 152 -14.53 10.92 -2.68
CA GLU A 152 -15.65 11.42 -1.89
C GLU A 152 -15.59 10.97 -0.42
N ALA A 153 -15.23 9.71 -0.18
CA ALA A 153 -15.12 9.15 1.18
C ALA A 153 -13.98 9.78 2.01
N MET A 154 -12.94 10.30 1.35
CA MET A 154 -11.80 10.93 2.02
C MET A 154 -12.02 12.41 2.37
N ASP A 155 -13.12 13.02 1.98
CA ASP A 155 -13.57 14.35 2.41
C ASP A 155 -12.45 15.43 2.34
N GLY A 156 -11.84 15.58 1.16
CA GLY A 156 -10.78 16.56 0.90
C GLY A 156 -9.38 16.17 1.39
N ARG A 157 -9.21 15.04 2.08
CA ARG A 157 -7.90 14.47 2.37
C ARG A 157 -7.27 13.93 1.09
N MET A 158 -5.92 14.00 0.98
CA MET A 158 -5.18 13.54 -0.20
C MET A 158 -5.41 12.05 -0.43
N VAL A 159 -5.65 11.70 -1.70
CA VAL A 159 -5.67 10.31 -2.17
C VAL A 159 -4.66 10.18 -3.31
N VAL A 160 -3.58 9.44 -3.07
CA VAL A 160 -2.62 9.10 -4.11
C VAL A 160 -3.02 7.79 -4.76
N ILE A 161 -3.36 7.84 -6.05
CA ILE A 161 -3.75 6.66 -6.83
C ILE A 161 -2.60 6.30 -7.75
N ARG A 162 -2.07 5.08 -7.57
CA ARG A 162 -1.06 4.52 -8.45
C ARG A 162 -1.72 4.03 -9.74
N THR A 163 -1.17 4.43 -10.89
CA THR A 163 -1.58 3.87 -12.17
C THR A 163 -1.20 2.40 -12.27
N LEU A 164 -1.67 1.73 -13.31
CA LEU A 164 -1.49 0.31 -13.55
C LEU A 164 -0.07 -0.19 -13.22
N ASP A 165 0.02 -1.16 -12.30
CA ASP A 165 1.25 -1.88 -11.96
C ASP A 165 1.03 -3.40 -12.08
N ILE A 166 0.69 -3.86 -13.28
CA ILE A 166 0.59 -5.26 -13.66
C ILE A 166 1.85 -5.64 -14.44
N GLY A 167 2.27 -6.88 -14.27
CA GLY A 167 3.35 -7.54 -14.98
C GLY A 167 3.04 -9.02 -15.19
N ALA A 168 3.94 -9.76 -15.79
CA ALA A 168 3.76 -11.19 -16.06
C ALA A 168 3.65 -12.06 -14.79
N ASP A 169 3.93 -11.51 -13.61
CA ASP A 169 3.76 -12.12 -12.30
C ASP A 169 2.31 -12.05 -11.78
N LYS A 170 1.50 -11.14 -12.33
CA LYS A 170 0.08 -10.97 -11.99
C LYS A 170 -0.76 -11.34 -13.19
N GLN A 171 -1.40 -12.50 -13.15
CA GLN A 171 -2.15 -13.04 -14.28
C GLN A 171 -3.40 -12.20 -14.60
N ALA A 172 -3.34 -11.55 -15.74
CA ALA A 172 -4.49 -11.00 -16.44
C ALA A 172 -4.34 -11.42 -17.90
N ASP A 173 -4.86 -12.60 -18.24
CA ASP A 173 -4.61 -13.29 -19.52
C ASP A 173 -4.95 -12.42 -20.74
N TYR A 174 -5.96 -11.57 -20.63
CA TYR A 174 -6.37 -10.65 -21.69
C TYR A 174 -5.35 -9.54 -22.00
N PHE A 175 -4.32 -9.36 -21.17
CA PHE A 175 -3.20 -8.50 -21.51
C PHE A 175 -2.28 -9.14 -22.57
N GLU A 176 -2.39 -10.46 -22.76
CA GLU A 176 -1.56 -11.19 -23.74
C GLU A 176 -0.07 -10.83 -23.61
N LEU A 177 0.41 -10.72 -22.36
CA LEU A 177 1.82 -10.43 -22.11
C LEU A 177 2.65 -11.67 -22.43
N PRO A 178 3.79 -11.51 -23.12
CA PRO A 178 4.67 -12.64 -23.38
C PRO A 178 5.17 -13.23 -22.07
N LYS A 179 5.39 -14.55 -22.05
CA LYS A 179 6.06 -15.19 -20.93
C LYS A 179 7.53 -14.73 -20.89
N GLU A 180 7.92 -14.16 -19.76
CA GLU A 180 9.26 -13.65 -19.53
C GLU A 180 9.99 -14.51 -18.51
N GLU A 181 11.31 -14.62 -18.63
CA GLU A 181 12.14 -15.33 -17.66
C GLU A 181 12.29 -14.55 -16.34
N ASN A 182 12.28 -13.22 -16.44
CA ASN A 182 12.40 -12.29 -15.30
C ASN A 182 11.28 -11.25 -15.31
N PRO A 183 10.03 -11.62 -14.98
CA PRO A 183 8.87 -10.75 -15.10
C PRO A 183 8.98 -9.44 -14.32
N ALA A 184 9.68 -9.45 -13.17
CA ALA A 184 9.88 -8.24 -12.36
C ALA A 184 10.71 -7.18 -13.09
N MET A 185 11.57 -7.57 -14.05
CA MET A 185 12.42 -6.68 -14.86
C MET A 185 11.90 -6.51 -16.30
N GLY A 186 10.77 -7.11 -16.63
CA GLY A 186 10.21 -7.17 -17.97
C GLY A 186 9.24 -6.04 -18.31
N LEU A 187 8.27 -6.38 -19.17
CA LEU A 187 7.19 -5.49 -19.60
C LEU A 187 6.12 -5.40 -18.52
N ARG A 188 6.22 -4.39 -17.64
CA ARG A 188 5.28 -4.17 -16.54
C ARG A 188 5.02 -2.67 -16.30
N ALA A 189 3.97 -2.38 -15.58
CA ALA A 189 3.66 -1.05 -15.05
C ALA A 189 3.68 0.05 -16.13
N ILE A 190 4.45 1.12 -15.91
CA ILE A 190 4.54 2.23 -16.86
C ILE A 190 5.01 1.79 -18.25
N ARG A 191 5.79 0.74 -18.34
CA ARG A 191 6.25 0.21 -19.65
C ARG A 191 5.07 -0.31 -20.47
N ILE A 192 4.11 -1.00 -19.85
CA ILE A 192 2.84 -1.39 -20.49
C ILE A 192 2.05 -0.15 -20.87
N CYS A 193 1.91 0.83 -19.99
CA CYS A 193 1.18 2.06 -20.21
C CYS A 193 1.70 2.84 -21.42
N LEU A 194 3.02 2.92 -21.57
CA LEU A 194 3.66 3.60 -22.71
C LEU A 194 3.62 2.79 -24.01
N ALA A 195 3.64 1.45 -23.92
CA ALA A 195 3.50 0.55 -25.07
C ALA A 195 2.05 0.41 -25.56
N ARG A 196 1.07 0.60 -24.67
CA ARG A 196 -0.38 0.52 -24.93
C ARG A 196 -1.08 1.80 -24.47
N PRO A 197 -0.88 2.93 -25.18
CA PRO A 197 -1.38 4.23 -24.73
C PRO A 197 -2.92 4.28 -24.57
N GLU A 198 -3.67 3.48 -25.30
CA GLU A 198 -5.13 3.40 -25.21
C GLU A 198 -5.60 2.91 -23.83
N VAL A 199 -4.93 1.92 -23.24
CA VAL A 199 -5.22 1.44 -21.89
C VAL A 199 -4.90 2.51 -20.85
N PHE A 200 -3.75 3.15 -21.00
CA PHE A 200 -3.30 4.20 -20.12
C PHE A 200 -4.20 5.45 -20.19
N ARG A 201 -4.60 5.88 -21.39
CA ARG A 201 -5.51 7.02 -21.58
C ARG A 201 -6.86 6.77 -20.91
N THR A 202 -7.42 5.55 -21.03
CA THR A 202 -8.66 5.17 -20.37
C THR A 202 -8.55 5.34 -18.86
N GLN A 203 -7.45 4.91 -18.24
CA GLN A 203 -7.21 5.08 -16.81
C GLN A 203 -7.06 6.56 -16.44
N LEU A 204 -6.25 7.32 -17.19
CA LEU A 204 -6.04 8.75 -16.92
C LEU A 204 -7.34 9.56 -17.06
N ARG A 205 -8.17 9.29 -18.07
CA ARG A 205 -9.48 9.94 -18.21
C ARG A 205 -10.35 9.69 -16.99
N ALA A 206 -10.41 8.45 -16.51
CA ALA A 206 -11.17 8.09 -15.31
C ALA A 206 -10.62 8.82 -14.05
N LEU A 207 -9.30 8.90 -13.89
CA LEU A 207 -8.65 9.60 -12.79
C LEU A 207 -8.95 11.11 -12.80
N TYR A 208 -8.76 11.78 -13.96
CA TYR A 208 -9.05 13.20 -14.09
C TYR A 208 -10.54 13.50 -13.87
N ARG A 209 -11.47 12.72 -14.41
CA ARG A 209 -12.91 12.87 -14.13
C ARG A 209 -13.20 12.75 -12.63
N ALA A 210 -12.57 11.82 -11.95
CA ALA A 210 -12.76 11.61 -10.52
C ALA A 210 -12.17 12.76 -9.69
N SER A 211 -11.14 13.47 -10.16
CA SER A 211 -10.48 14.56 -9.44
C SER A 211 -11.41 15.75 -9.13
N ALA A 212 -12.53 15.87 -9.83
CA ALA A 212 -13.56 16.88 -9.51
C ALA A 212 -14.25 16.65 -8.13
N TYR A 213 -14.03 15.50 -7.49
CA TYR A 213 -14.73 15.06 -6.28
C TYR A 213 -13.85 14.97 -5.03
N GLY A 214 -12.58 15.30 -5.13
CA GLY A 214 -11.64 15.28 -3.99
C GLY A 214 -10.21 15.55 -4.41
N LYS A 215 -9.31 15.60 -3.43
CA LYS A 215 -7.90 15.91 -3.65
C LYS A 215 -7.16 14.67 -4.16
N LEU A 216 -6.72 14.69 -5.41
CA LEU A 216 -6.09 13.58 -6.10
C LEU A 216 -4.60 13.84 -6.38
N GLY A 217 -3.76 12.85 -6.06
CA GLY A 217 -2.42 12.66 -6.60
C GLY A 217 -2.39 11.45 -7.53
N ILE A 218 -1.83 11.59 -8.73
CA ILE A 218 -1.61 10.47 -9.66
C ILE A 218 -0.16 10.07 -9.59
N MET A 219 0.10 8.80 -9.29
CA MET A 219 1.43 8.25 -9.10
C MET A 219 1.78 7.22 -10.18
N PHE A 220 2.92 7.40 -10.84
CA PHE A 220 3.40 6.53 -11.91
C PHE A 220 4.47 5.57 -11.39
N PRO A 221 4.24 4.23 -11.46
CA PRO A 221 5.17 3.22 -10.98
C PRO A 221 6.30 2.93 -11.97
N MET A 222 7.38 2.30 -11.49
CA MET A 222 8.47 1.72 -12.29
C MET A 222 9.21 2.69 -13.22
N ILE A 223 9.27 3.96 -12.84
CA ILE A 223 10.03 4.99 -13.58
C ILE A 223 11.53 4.70 -13.47
N THR A 224 12.25 4.90 -14.57
CA THR A 224 13.71 4.73 -14.66
C THR A 224 14.41 5.92 -15.31
N SER A 225 13.66 6.84 -15.96
CA SER A 225 14.24 7.94 -16.71
C SER A 225 13.35 9.18 -16.74
N VAL A 226 13.96 10.35 -16.96
CA VAL A 226 13.24 11.62 -17.18
C VAL A 226 12.39 11.56 -18.45
N SER A 227 12.84 10.87 -19.49
CA SER A 227 12.09 10.75 -20.75
C SER A 227 10.77 10.02 -20.58
N GLU A 228 10.69 9.01 -19.69
CA GLU A 228 9.42 8.35 -19.35
C GLU A 228 8.45 9.34 -18.70
N VAL A 229 8.92 10.15 -17.74
CA VAL A 229 8.11 11.17 -17.07
C VAL A 229 7.58 12.20 -18.05
N LEU A 230 8.44 12.71 -18.93
CA LEU A 230 8.03 13.68 -19.95
C LEU A 230 6.97 13.10 -20.89
N ARG A 231 7.14 11.84 -21.31
CA ARG A 231 6.14 11.14 -22.15
C ARG A 231 4.81 10.96 -21.43
N VAL A 232 4.83 10.61 -20.15
CA VAL A 232 3.62 10.52 -19.30
C VAL A 232 2.92 11.88 -19.23
N LYS A 233 3.65 12.97 -18.97
CA LYS A 233 3.10 14.34 -18.92
C LYS A 233 2.44 14.75 -20.22
N GLU A 234 3.04 14.41 -21.36
CA GLU A 234 2.42 14.64 -22.68
C GLU A 234 1.06 13.95 -22.82
N ILE A 235 0.97 12.67 -22.40
CA ILE A 235 -0.29 11.90 -22.45
C ILE A 235 -1.32 12.51 -21.49
N CYS A 236 -0.90 12.89 -20.28
CA CYS A 236 -1.76 13.58 -19.31
C CYS A 236 -2.34 14.88 -19.90
N ALA A 237 -1.50 15.71 -20.51
CA ALA A 237 -1.93 16.96 -21.13
C ALA A 237 -2.93 16.74 -22.27
N GLN A 238 -2.70 15.73 -23.11
CA GLN A 238 -3.64 15.35 -24.17
C GLN A 238 -5.00 14.95 -23.60
N VAL A 239 -5.01 14.13 -22.55
CA VAL A 239 -6.24 13.68 -21.86
C VAL A 239 -7.00 14.87 -21.26
N GLN A 240 -6.30 15.81 -20.63
CA GLN A 240 -6.91 17.02 -20.08
C GLN A 240 -7.56 17.88 -21.18
N GLU A 241 -6.90 18.07 -22.33
CA GLU A 241 -7.47 18.82 -23.45
C GLU A 241 -8.69 18.13 -24.07
N GLU A 242 -8.71 16.79 -24.13
CA GLU A 242 -9.91 16.04 -24.55
C GLU A 242 -11.09 16.25 -23.61
N LEU A 243 -10.88 16.07 -22.29
CA LEU A 243 -11.94 16.27 -21.30
C LEU A 243 -12.46 17.69 -21.32
N LYS A 244 -11.58 18.68 -21.50
CA LYS A 244 -11.95 20.08 -21.63
C LYS A 244 -12.80 20.33 -22.89
N ALA A 245 -12.41 19.75 -24.04
CA ALA A 245 -13.16 19.85 -25.28
C ALA A 245 -14.55 19.19 -25.18
N GLU A 246 -14.67 18.12 -24.40
CA GLU A 246 -15.92 17.42 -24.10
C GLU A 246 -16.77 18.13 -23.04
N GLY A 247 -16.26 19.18 -22.37
CA GLY A 247 -16.95 19.87 -21.29
C GLY A 247 -17.03 19.06 -19.99
N ILE A 248 -16.16 18.06 -19.80
CA ILE A 248 -16.14 17.21 -18.63
C ILE A 248 -15.30 17.90 -17.53
N PRO A 249 -15.87 18.11 -16.33
CA PRO A 249 -15.13 18.78 -15.24
C PRO A 249 -14.04 17.90 -14.66
N PHE A 250 -12.89 18.50 -14.35
CA PHE A 250 -11.78 17.90 -13.63
C PHE A 250 -10.97 18.97 -12.90
N ASP A 251 -10.16 18.56 -11.92
CA ASP A 251 -9.21 19.46 -11.26
C ASP A 251 -7.95 19.62 -12.12
N VAL A 252 -7.65 20.86 -12.51
CA VAL A 252 -6.43 21.19 -13.27
C VAL A 252 -5.16 21.15 -12.43
N LYS A 253 -5.29 21.08 -11.09
CA LYS A 253 -4.19 21.09 -10.13
C LYS A 253 -3.88 19.69 -9.58
N VAL A 254 -4.34 18.63 -10.25
CA VAL A 254 -3.96 17.26 -9.86
C VAL A 254 -2.45 17.15 -9.78
N GLU A 255 -1.96 16.69 -8.63
CA GLU A 255 -0.53 16.46 -8.43
C GLU A 255 -0.08 15.21 -9.20
N LEU A 256 0.98 15.33 -9.98
CA LEU A 256 1.61 14.21 -10.68
C LEU A 256 2.89 13.83 -9.96
N GLY A 257 2.98 12.60 -9.50
CA GLY A 257 4.15 12.07 -8.82
C GLY A 257 4.63 10.75 -9.40
N ILE A 258 5.76 10.29 -8.95
CA ILE A 258 6.34 9.01 -9.36
C ILE A 258 6.67 8.15 -8.14
N MET A 259 6.60 6.83 -8.35
CA MET A 259 7.13 5.90 -7.38
C MET A 259 8.63 5.74 -7.60
N ILE A 260 9.42 6.07 -6.58
CA ILE A 260 10.86 5.79 -6.56
C ILE A 260 11.06 4.38 -6.01
N GLU A 261 11.16 3.43 -6.90
CA GLU A 261 11.24 2.01 -6.56
C GLU A 261 12.28 1.25 -7.41
N THR A 262 12.97 1.98 -8.28
CA THR A 262 14.14 1.47 -9.00
C THR A 262 15.40 2.22 -8.55
N PRO A 263 16.55 1.56 -8.41
CA PRO A 263 17.82 2.24 -8.12
C PRO A 263 18.16 3.33 -9.12
N ALA A 264 17.79 3.14 -10.40
CA ALA A 264 17.98 4.15 -11.44
C ALA A 264 17.25 5.45 -11.10
N ALA A 265 15.95 5.38 -10.73
CA ALA A 265 15.18 6.55 -10.36
C ALA A 265 15.73 7.22 -9.10
N ALA A 266 16.12 6.44 -8.09
CA ALA A 266 16.71 6.98 -6.86
C ALA A 266 18.03 7.74 -7.13
N VAL A 267 18.90 7.19 -7.98
CA VAL A 267 20.18 7.83 -8.34
C VAL A 267 20.00 9.15 -9.09
N ILE A 268 19.01 9.25 -9.98
CA ILE A 268 18.73 10.48 -10.77
C ILE A 268 17.56 11.30 -10.20
N SER A 269 17.23 11.11 -8.93
CA SER A 269 16.08 11.77 -8.30
C SER A 269 16.14 13.28 -8.32
N ASP A 270 17.35 13.88 -8.35
CA ASP A 270 17.57 15.32 -8.53
C ASP A 270 17.11 15.86 -9.90
N LEU A 271 17.15 15.01 -10.93
CA LEU A 271 16.64 15.35 -12.26
C LEU A 271 15.11 15.12 -12.34
N LEU A 272 14.64 14.02 -11.78
CA LEU A 272 13.22 13.66 -11.78
C LEU A 272 12.37 14.61 -10.93
N ALA A 273 12.90 15.12 -9.82
CA ALA A 273 12.21 16.06 -8.93
C ALA A 273 11.79 17.37 -9.61
N LYS A 274 12.45 17.75 -10.70
CA LYS A 274 12.11 18.96 -11.47
C LYS A 274 10.87 18.79 -12.35
N GLU A 275 10.44 17.55 -12.54
CA GLU A 275 9.39 17.19 -13.49
C GLU A 275 8.08 16.78 -12.82
N VAL A 276 8.06 16.59 -11.51
CA VAL A 276 6.91 16.05 -10.76
C VAL A 276 6.60 16.88 -9.52
N ASN A 277 5.46 16.61 -8.89
CA ASN A 277 5.01 17.30 -7.67
C ASN A 277 5.39 16.56 -6.40
N PHE A 278 5.65 15.25 -6.49
CA PHE A 278 6.03 14.43 -5.34
C PHE A 278 6.76 13.16 -5.73
N PHE A 279 7.45 12.60 -4.74
CA PHE A 279 7.96 11.24 -4.75
C PHE A 279 7.25 10.39 -3.70
N SER A 280 6.95 9.13 -4.06
CA SER A 280 6.55 8.10 -3.11
C SER A 280 7.52 6.93 -3.23
N ILE A 281 8.26 6.64 -2.16
CA ILE A 281 9.33 5.63 -2.20
C ILE A 281 8.72 4.25 -1.97
N GLY A 282 8.74 3.41 -3.01
CA GLY A 282 8.28 2.02 -3.00
C GLY A 282 9.37 1.09 -2.46
N THR A 283 9.53 1.00 -1.14
CA THR A 283 10.67 0.32 -0.53
C THR A 283 10.75 -1.17 -0.84
N ASN A 284 9.64 -1.85 -1.14
CA ASN A 284 9.64 -3.27 -1.44
C ASN A 284 10.39 -3.57 -2.75
N ASP A 285 10.01 -2.88 -3.84
CA ASP A 285 10.67 -3.06 -5.15
C ASP A 285 12.06 -2.39 -5.13
N LEU A 286 12.23 -1.24 -4.45
CA LEU A 286 13.55 -0.63 -4.30
C LEU A 286 14.55 -1.57 -3.61
N THR A 287 14.12 -2.28 -2.56
CA THR A 287 14.94 -3.30 -1.88
C THR A 287 15.28 -4.45 -2.84
N GLN A 288 14.26 -5.01 -3.50
CA GLN A 288 14.42 -6.11 -4.45
C GLN A 288 15.46 -5.79 -5.54
N TYR A 289 15.36 -4.63 -6.16
CA TYR A 289 16.27 -4.25 -7.25
C TYR A 289 17.64 -3.79 -6.75
N THR A 290 17.72 -3.16 -5.59
CA THR A 290 19.00 -2.73 -5.01
C THR A 290 19.85 -3.92 -4.58
N LEU A 291 19.24 -4.92 -3.95
CA LEU A 291 19.92 -6.10 -3.45
C LEU A 291 19.95 -7.26 -4.45
N ALA A 292 19.28 -7.12 -5.61
CA ALA A 292 19.13 -8.18 -6.61
C ALA A 292 18.52 -9.47 -6.02
N VAL A 293 17.54 -9.33 -5.13
CA VAL A 293 16.86 -10.43 -4.42
C VAL A 293 15.39 -10.46 -4.82
N ASP A 294 14.93 -11.58 -5.36
CA ASP A 294 13.51 -11.80 -5.62
C ASP A 294 12.77 -12.07 -4.30
N ARG A 295 11.95 -11.12 -3.87
CA ARG A 295 11.16 -11.20 -2.62
C ARG A 295 10.12 -12.32 -2.61
N GLN A 296 9.79 -12.91 -3.77
CA GLN A 296 8.88 -14.05 -3.88
C GLN A 296 9.60 -15.40 -3.77
N ASN A 297 10.92 -15.39 -3.79
CA ASN A 297 11.74 -16.59 -3.69
C ASN A 297 12.24 -16.82 -2.26
N ALA A 298 11.57 -17.72 -1.52
CA ALA A 298 11.93 -18.05 -0.15
C ALA A 298 13.38 -18.55 0.03
N GLN A 299 14.04 -19.05 -1.03
CA GLN A 299 15.42 -19.53 -0.94
C GLN A 299 16.46 -18.40 -0.78
N VAL A 300 16.10 -17.18 -1.17
CA VAL A 300 16.99 -16.02 -1.09
C VAL A 300 16.50 -14.98 -0.07
N GLU A 301 15.46 -15.27 0.68
CA GLU A 301 14.88 -14.36 1.69
C GLU A 301 15.93 -13.90 2.72
N SER A 302 16.84 -14.80 3.13
CA SER A 302 17.94 -14.48 4.07
C SER A 302 18.92 -13.43 3.57
N PHE A 303 18.95 -13.14 2.27
CA PHE A 303 19.76 -12.08 1.66
C PHE A 303 19.01 -10.75 1.53
N CYS A 304 17.72 -10.73 1.85
CA CYS A 304 16.87 -9.54 1.77
C CYS A 304 16.94 -8.74 3.07
N ASP A 305 18.05 -8.05 3.29
CA ASP A 305 18.17 -7.12 4.42
C ASP A 305 17.44 -5.81 4.11
N ARG A 306 16.27 -5.63 4.74
CA ARG A 306 15.43 -4.44 4.56
C ARG A 306 16.02 -3.18 5.20
N HIS A 307 17.01 -3.32 6.09
CA HIS A 307 17.74 -2.22 6.72
C HIS A 307 19.12 -1.98 6.10
N HIS A 308 19.36 -2.56 4.92
CA HIS A 308 20.65 -2.49 4.26
C HIS A 308 21.06 -1.02 4.00
N GLU A 309 22.32 -0.70 4.32
CA GLU A 309 22.91 0.64 4.20
C GLU A 309 22.72 1.28 2.80
N ALA A 310 22.82 0.49 1.72
CA ALA A 310 22.59 0.99 0.37
C ALA A 310 21.17 1.48 0.16
N LEU A 311 20.17 0.76 0.71
CA LEU A 311 18.77 1.14 0.64
C LEU A 311 18.50 2.44 1.41
N LEU A 312 18.99 2.53 2.65
CA LEU A 312 18.83 3.73 3.49
C LEU A 312 19.48 4.97 2.87
N ARG A 313 20.64 4.80 2.21
CA ARG A 313 21.29 5.88 1.45
C ARG A 313 20.48 6.34 0.25
N LEU A 314 19.90 5.41 -0.52
CA LEU A 314 19.02 5.74 -1.64
C LEU A 314 17.78 6.50 -1.17
N ILE A 315 17.15 6.07 -0.07
CA ILE A 315 16.01 6.75 0.54
C ILE A 315 16.40 8.18 0.95
N ARG A 316 17.47 8.37 1.73
CA ARG A 316 17.97 9.68 2.15
C ARG A 316 18.22 10.58 0.96
N THR A 317 18.98 10.13 -0.02
CA THR A 317 19.29 10.91 -1.22
C THR A 317 18.03 11.34 -1.97
N THR A 318 17.04 10.45 -2.06
CA THR A 318 15.76 10.74 -2.72
C THR A 318 14.99 11.84 -2.00
N VAL A 319 14.86 11.76 -0.68
CA VAL A 319 14.17 12.79 0.14
C VAL A 319 14.90 14.14 0.04
N GLU A 320 16.21 14.17 0.20
CA GLU A 320 17.02 15.39 0.07
C GLU A 320 16.89 16.04 -1.32
N ASN A 321 16.84 15.25 -2.39
CA ASN A 321 16.66 15.74 -3.76
C ASN A 321 15.26 16.31 -3.98
N ALA A 322 14.22 15.65 -3.43
CA ALA A 322 12.86 16.15 -3.45
C ALA A 322 12.77 17.54 -2.78
N HIS A 323 13.26 17.66 -1.56
CA HIS A 323 13.21 18.91 -0.80
C HIS A 323 14.02 20.03 -1.46
N ARG A 324 15.18 19.73 -2.04
CA ARG A 324 15.94 20.72 -2.83
C ARG A 324 15.18 21.26 -4.04
N ALA A 325 14.30 20.45 -4.60
CA ALA A 325 13.42 20.84 -5.72
C ALA A 325 12.09 21.47 -5.26
N GLY A 326 11.80 21.46 -3.95
CA GLY A 326 10.56 22.01 -3.39
C GLY A 326 9.35 21.11 -3.55
N ILE A 327 9.55 19.80 -3.70
CA ILE A 327 8.49 18.80 -3.74
C ILE A 327 8.52 17.93 -2.47
N TRP A 328 7.38 17.34 -2.10
CA TRP A 328 7.31 16.45 -0.96
C TRP A 328 7.72 15.01 -1.30
N ALA A 329 8.17 14.26 -0.29
CA ALA A 329 8.58 12.87 -0.42
C ALA A 329 7.97 12.00 0.67
N GLY A 330 7.27 10.94 0.26
CA GLY A 330 6.68 9.94 1.14
C GLY A 330 7.27 8.54 0.97
N ILE A 331 6.91 7.64 1.87
CA ILE A 331 7.26 6.22 1.82
C ILE A 331 5.98 5.40 1.83
N CYS A 332 5.76 4.54 0.84
CA CYS A 332 4.56 3.71 0.73
C CYS A 332 4.82 2.19 0.78
N GLY A 333 6.06 1.78 0.92
CA GLY A 333 6.44 0.38 1.10
C GLY A 333 6.28 -0.10 2.55
N GLU A 334 6.59 -1.38 2.80
CA GLU A 334 6.46 -1.99 4.13
C GLU A 334 7.32 -1.31 5.20
N LEU A 335 8.45 -0.70 4.83
CA LEU A 335 9.30 0.01 5.77
C LEU A 335 8.63 1.24 6.39
N ALA A 336 7.59 1.81 5.79
CA ALA A 336 6.84 2.91 6.38
C ALA A 336 6.23 2.56 7.75
N ALA A 337 5.88 1.29 7.96
CA ALA A 337 5.33 0.76 9.20
C ALA A 337 6.40 0.23 10.17
N ASP A 338 7.66 0.24 9.77
CA ASP A 338 8.75 -0.24 10.62
C ASP A 338 9.13 0.85 11.64
N THR A 339 8.62 0.70 12.86
CA THR A 339 8.85 1.68 13.92
C THR A 339 10.31 1.81 14.35
N THR A 340 11.18 0.87 14.00
CA THR A 340 12.63 0.96 14.26
C THR A 340 13.33 1.95 13.32
N LEU A 341 12.72 2.23 12.15
CA LEU A 341 13.19 3.21 11.18
C LEU A 341 12.50 4.58 11.30
N THR A 342 11.48 4.73 12.16
CA THR A 342 10.76 6.00 12.30
C THR A 342 11.71 7.16 12.62
N ASP A 343 12.71 6.92 13.47
CA ASP A 343 13.70 7.91 13.86
C ASP A 343 14.54 8.39 12.67
N PHE A 344 14.94 7.46 11.82
CA PHE A 344 15.64 7.74 10.59
C PHE A 344 14.77 8.53 9.62
N PHE A 345 13.48 8.18 9.47
CA PHE A 345 12.57 8.90 8.58
C PHE A 345 12.31 10.34 9.05
N MET A 346 12.19 10.55 10.36
CA MET A 346 12.08 11.89 10.92
C MET A 346 13.37 12.70 10.71
N GLU A 347 14.54 12.11 10.94
CA GLU A 347 15.85 12.77 10.74
C GLU A 347 16.05 13.26 9.31
N ILE A 348 15.64 12.46 8.32
CA ILE A 348 15.77 12.86 6.90
C ILE A 348 14.61 13.73 6.41
N GLY A 349 13.61 13.99 7.25
CA GLY A 349 12.49 14.88 6.98
C GLY A 349 11.42 14.32 6.04
N VAL A 350 11.11 13.02 6.10
CA VAL A 350 10.03 12.41 5.28
C VAL A 350 8.70 13.11 5.56
N ASP A 351 7.96 13.48 4.52
CA ASP A 351 6.69 14.21 4.61
C ASP A 351 5.48 13.29 4.82
N GLU A 352 5.55 12.04 4.34
CA GLU A 352 4.46 11.07 4.41
C GLU A 352 4.96 9.65 4.69
N LEU A 353 4.29 8.95 5.60
CA LEU A 353 4.46 7.51 5.83
C LEU A 353 3.14 6.81 5.56
N SER A 354 3.09 5.96 4.53
CA SER A 354 1.88 5.28 4.09
C SER A 354 1.97 3.77 4.27
N MET A 355 1.02 3.21 4.99
CA MET A 355 1.05 1.84 5.49
C MET A 355 -0.32 1.19 5.54
N THR A 356 -0.39 -0.07 5.92
CA THR A 356 -1.67 -0.73 6.20
C THR A 356 -2.40 0.00 7.34
N PRO A 357 -3.74 0.14 7.30
CA PRO A 357 -4.49 0.89 8.30
C PRO A 357 -4.17 0.50 9.75
N GLY A 358 -3.97 -0.80 10.02
CA GLY A 358 -3.67 -1.28 11.37
C GLY A 358 -2.35 -0.81 11.99
N ALA A 359 -1.42 -0.26 11.19
CA ALA A 359 -0.13 0.25 11.68
C ALA A 359 -0.10 1.77 11.93
N ILE A 360 -1.15 2.49 11.54
CA ILE A 360 -1.19 3.96 11.56
C ILE A 360 -1.04 4.52 12.97
N LEU A 361 -1.84 4.05 13.92
CA LEU A 361 -1.81 4.56 15.29
C LEU A 361 -0.49 4.23 16.01
N GLU A 362 0.11 3.06 15.74
CA GLU A 362 1.43 2.69 16.25
C GLU A 362 2.51 3.67 15.76
N THR A 363 2.48 4.01 14.47
CA THR A 363 3.42 4.97 13.88
C THR A 363 3.18 6.38 14.41
N LYS A 364 1.90 6.83 14.54
CA LYS A 364 1.58 8.13 15.17
C LYS A 364 2.10 8.19 16.60
N ALA A 365 1.87 7.13 17.41
CA ALA A 365 2.38 7.04 18.77
C ALA A 365 3.91 7.14 18.79
N LYS A 366 4.61 6.40 17.93
CA LYS A 366 6.08 6.43 17.84
C LYS A 366 6.65 7.80 17.48
N ILE A 367 5.95 8.59 16.66
CA ILE A 367 6.36 9.96 16.29
C ILE A 367 6.11 10.93 17.46
N LEU A 368 5.00 10.77 18.20
CA LEU A 368 4.51 11.74 19.18
C LEU A 368 5.01 11.48 20.61
N ASP A 369 5.35 10.25 20.95
CA ASP A 369 5.73 9.83 22.31
C ASP A 369 7.25 9.88 22.50
N ARG A 370 7.82 11.10 22.39
CA ARG A 370 9.25 11.42 22.52
C ARG A 370 9.54 12.58 23.44
#